data_60b348259b30dce805750c930226ffc6
#
_entry.id   60b348259b30dce805750c930226ffc6
#
_cell.length_a   1.000
_cell.length_b   1.000
_cell.length_c   1.000
_cell.angle_alpha   90.00
_cell.angle_beta   90.00
_cell.angle_gamma   90.00
#
_symmetry.space_group_name_H-M   'P 1'
#
loop_
_entity.id
_entity.type
_entity.pdbx_description
1 polymer ?
#
loop_
_entity_poly.entity_id
_entity_poly.type
_entity_poly.pdbx_seq_one_letter_code
_entity_poly.pdbx_strand_id
1 'polypeptide(L)'
;MTTGEPDADRADETAFAAAARAFLEATLPRKGERASRGGSGVARAKDYQRRLAEAGFAGIMWPEPYGGRGLPQRFQRAFDREAAAFQLPPRALEIGLGMCAPTILVYGTEEQKRALLPAMLRGEHVWCELFSEPGAGSDLAGVQTRAVRDGDVFVVTGQKVWTSGAQHADFAACLTRTDPERPKREGITMLLVDMHSPGVTVRPLRQITGDAQFNEVFLETVRVPVANALGVIDGGWRVARTMLSFERQTLGAMGAGGGGRGGFSGLVAAASASGAIADGPARQRLADIRARQMALRHLGARVQAAKEATGGQASLLKLGMARLVQDTAAVATDVVGVPAVAWSPDDPAGGRWAAQLLNARSASIGGGTNEVVRNVIAEAVLGLPRDVEVDADVPFRELKVGTQRDG
;
A
#
# COMPACT_ATOMS: atom_id res chain seq x y z
N MET A 1 -33.93 -25.61 16.17
CA MET A 1 -34.62 -25.09 15.00
C MET A 1 -34.50 -23.58 15.01
N THR A 2 -33.51 -23.01 14.29
CA THR A 2 -33.37 -21.58 14.06
C THR A 2 -32.86 -21.42 12.61
N THR A 3 -33.83 -21.43 11.65
CA THR A 3 -33.59 -21.35 10.20
C THR A 3 -33.93 -19.97 9.62
N GLY A 4 -34.05 -18.92 10.46
CA GLY A 4 -34.45 -17.58 10.02
C GLY A 4 -33.32 -16.57 9.75
N GLU A 5 -32.09 -16.79 10.23
CA GLU A 5 -30.97 -15.85 10.08
C GLU A 5 -30.36 -15.76 8.66
N PRO A 6 -30.25 -16.83 7.84
CA PRO A 6 -29.57 -16.72 6.53
C PRO A 6 -30.32 -15.91 5.47
N ASP A 7 -31.64 -15.82 5.54
CA ASP A 7 -32.45 -15.13 4.51
C ASP A 7 -32.57 -13.62 4.79
N ALA A 8 -32.70 -13.21 6.04
CA ALA A 8 -32.67 -11.81 6.45
C ALA A 8 -31.30 -11.17 6.13
N ASP A 9 -30.22 -11.86 6.45
CA ASP A 9 -28.84 -11.44 6.18
C ASP A 9 -28.53 -11.31 4.68
N ARG A 10 -29.13 -12.16 3.84
CA ARG A 10 -29.02 -12.06 2.36
C ARG A 10 -29.84 -10.89 1.81
N ALA A 11 -31.05 -10.65 2.34
CA ALA A 11 -31.87 -9.51 1.94
C ALA A 11 -31.18 -8.19 2.24
N ASP A 12 -30.52 -8.07 3.40
CA ASP A 12 -29.74 -6.90 3.79
C ASP A 12 -28.52 -6.68 2.89
N GLU A 13 -27.74 -7.73 2.54
CA GLU A 13 -26.63 -7.63 1.61
C GLU A 13 -27.09 -7.21 0.20
N THR A 14 -28.23 -7.71 -0.26
CA THR A 14 -28.79 -7.35 -1.57
C THR A 14 -29.24 -5.90 -1.61
N ALA A 15 -29.92 -5.42 -0.59
CA ALA A 15 -30.33 -4.02 -0.45
C ALA A 15 -29.12 -3.09 -0.37
N PHE A 16 -28.09 -3.48 0.40
CA PHE A 16 -26.83 -2.74 0.49
C PHE A 16 -26.11 -2.66 -0.86
N ALA A 17 -26.01 -3.76 -1.60
CA ALA A 17 -25.39 -3.79 -2.93
C ALA A 17 -26.14 -2.89 -3.92
N ALA A 18 -27.48 -2.87 -3.89
CA ALA A 18 -28.30 -1.99 -4.72
C ALA A 18 -28.07 -0.51 -4.40
N ALA A 19 -28.02 -0.15 -3.10
CA ALA A 19 -27.69 1.20 -2.64
C ALA A 19 -26.27 1.62 -3.04
N ALA A 20 -25.29 0.72 -2.89
CA ALA A 20 -23.91 0.96 -3.32
C ALA A 20 -23.83 1.21 -4.83
N ARG A 21 -24.53 0.42 -5.64
CA ARG A 21 -24.59 0.61 -7.09
C ARG A 21 -25.18 1.97 -7.45
N ALA A 22 -26.31 2.35 -6.86
CA ALA A 22 -26.95 3.64 -7.10
C ALA A 22 -26.01 4.81 -6.76
N PHE A 23 -25.30 4.73 -5.63
CA PHE A 23 -24.28 5.71 -5.24
C PHE A 23 -23.15 5.80 -6.28
N LEU A 24 -22.62 4.67 -6.72
CA LEU A 24 -21.52 4.61 -7.67
C LEU A 24 -21.94 5.16 -9.05
N GLU A 25 -23.14 4.85 -9.52
CA GLU A 25 -23.71 5.38 -10.76
C GLU A 25 -23.89 6.91 -10.71
N ALA A 26 -24.28 7.44 -9.58
CA ALA A 26 -24.43 8.89 -9.38
C ALA A 26 -23.08 9.62 -9.23
N THR A 27 -22.00 8.90 -8.88
CA THR A 27 -20.74 9.52 -8.45
C THR A 27 -19.59 9.32 -9.43
N LEU A 28 -19.54 8.19 -10.14
CA LEU A 28 -18.41 7.78 -10.96
C LEU A 28 -18.80 7.37 -12.37
N PRO A 29 -17.97 7.64 -13.39
CA PRO A 29 -18.15 7.09 -14.72
C PRO A 29 -17.88 5.59 -14.73
N ARG A 30 -18.56 4.85 -15.60
CA ARG A 30 -18.27 3.43 -15.84
C ARG A 30 -16.94 3.27 -16.57
N LYS A 31 -16.31 2.11 -16.42
CA LYS A 31 -15.09 1.77 -17.17
C LYS A 31 -15.37 1.82 -18.68
N GLY A 32 -14.51 2.53 -19.41
CA GLY A 32 -14.68 2.77 -20.86
C GLY A 32 -15.32 4.12 -21.19
N GLU A 33 -15.99 4.78 -20.26
CA GLU A 33 -16.51 6.13 -20.45
C GLU A 33 -15.40 7.19 -20.27
N ARG A 34 -15.63 8.38 -20.83
CA ARG A 34 -14.69 9.49 -20.74
C ARG A 34 -14.80 10.15 -19.36
N ALA A 35 -13.82 9.94 -18.49
CA ALA A 35 -13.80 10.61 -17.19
C ALA A 35 -13.54 12.11 -17.35
N SER A 36 -14.21 12.93 -16.53
CA SER A 36 -13.86 14.34 -16.35
C SER A 36 -12.44 14.46 -15.78
N ARG A 37 -11.58 15.27 -16.40
CA ARG A 37 -10.18 15.51 -15.98
C ARG A 37 -10.03 16.69 -15.04
N GLY A 38 -11.10 17.20 -14.42
CA GLY A 38 -11.02 18.36 -13.52
C GLY A 38 -10.26 18.06 -12.22
N GLY A 39 -9.41 18.99 -11.79
CA GLY A 39 -8.68 18.94 -10.53
C GLY A 39 -7.49 17.97 -10.46
N SER A 40 -6.67 18.09 -9.40
CA SER A 40 -5.57 17.17 -9.13
C SER A 40 -6.07 15.78 -8.74
N GLY A 41 -5.22 14.76 -8.89
CA GLY A 41 -5.55 13.39 -8.47
C GLY A 41 -5.93 13.29 -6.99
N VAL A 42 -5.23 14.04 -6.13
CA VAL A 42 -5.49 14.11 -4.67
C VAL A 42 -6.83 14.76 -4.38
N ALA A 43 -7.15 15.89 -5.04
CA ALA A 43 -8.44 16.56 -4.84
C ALA A 43 -9.63 15.67 -5.22
N ARG A 44 -9.53 14.95 -6.33
CA ARG A 44 -10.56 13.97 -6.74
C ARG A 44 -10.70 12.81 -5.75
N ALA A 45 -9.57 12.33 -5.19
CA ALA A 45 -9.59 11.27 -4.19
C ALA A 45 -10.25 11.75 -2.89
N LYS A 46 -9.91 12.96 -2.41
CA LYS A 46 -10.52 13.57 -1.22
C LYS A 46 -12.03 13.79 -1.41
N ASP A 47 -12.46 14.35 -2.55
CA ASP A 47 -13.90 14.57 -2.84
C ASP A 47 -14.68 13.25 -2.89
N TYR A 48 -14.14 12.24 -3.56
CA TYR A 48 -14.78 10.93 -3.61
C TYR A 48 -14.88 10.28 -2.22
N GLN A 49 -13.81 10.35 -1.43
CA GLN A 49 -13.80 9.79 -0.08
C GLN A 49 -14.79 10.50 0.85
N ARG A 50 -14.91 11.82 0.73
CA ARG A 50 -15.91 12.60 1.46
C ARG A 50 -17.33 12.15 1.10
N ARG A 51 -17.65 11.99 -0.20
CA ARG A 51 -18.94 11.48 -0.66
C ARG A 51 -19.22 10.05 -0.18
N LEU A 52 -18.20 9.19 -0.18
CA LEU A 52 -18.31 7.84 0.37
C LEU A 52 -18.69 7.88 1.86
N ALA A 53 -18.06 8.77 2.63
CA ALA A 53 -18.34 8.94 4.06
C ALA A 53 -19.76 9.48 4.29
N GLU A 54 -20.16 10.52 3.56
CA GLU A 54 -21.51 11.11 3.63
C GLU A 54 -22.61 10.09 3.28
N ALA A 55 -22.34 9.21 2.31
CA ALA A 55 -23.28 8.15 1.90
C ALA A 55 -23.21 6.88 2.76
N GLY A 56 -22.31 6.83 3.75
CA GLY A 56 -22.15 5.68 4.65
C GLY A 56 -21.46 4.46 4.02
N PHE A 57 -20.70 4.65 2.94
CA PHE A 57 -19.91 3.59 2.28
C PHE A 57 -18.41 3.64 2.62
N ALA A 58 -17.96 4.64 3.38
CA ALA A 58 -16.62 4.65 3.95
C ALA A 58 -16.60 3.85 5.26
N GLY A 59 -15.50 3.15 5.54
CA GLY A 59 -15.30 2.43 6.78
C GLY A 59 -16.38 1.38 7.08
N ILE A 60 -16.85 0.65 6.08
CA ILE A 60 -17.90 -0.36 6.20
C ILE A 60 -17.63 -1.32 7.38
N MET A 61 -16.40 -1.76 7.53
CA MET A 61 -15.97 -2.70 8.58
C MET A 61 -15.40 -2.01 9.83
N TRP A 62 -15.18 -0.69 9.81
CA TRP A 62 -14.59 0.02 10.95
C TRP A 62 -15.60 0.14 12.10
N PRO A 63 -15.12 0.19 13.35
CA PRO A 63 -15.99 0.38 14.51
C PRO A 63 -16.76 1.70 14.43
N GLU A 64 -18.02 1.68 14.83
CA GLU A 64 -18.91 2.84 14.82
C GLU A 64 -18.40 4.06 15.60
N PRO A 65 -17.75 3.91 16.79
CA PRO A 65 -17.21 5.04 17.54
C PRO A 65 -16.21 5.90 16.78
N TYR A 66 -15.64 5.39 15.67
CA TYR A 66 -14.65 6.07 14.84
C TYR A 66 -15.18 6.43 13.44
N GLY A 67 -16.51 6.44 13.29
CA GLY A 67 -17.19 6.83 12.05
C GLY A 67 -17.44 5.69 11.07
N GLY A 68 -17.08 4.46 11.41
CA GLY A 68 -17.40 3.27 10.62
C GLY A 68 -18.83 2.77 10.81
N ARG A 69 -19.15 1.63 10.21
CA ARG A 69 -20.48 0.99 10.30
C ARG A 69 -20.48 -0.34 11.07
N GLY A 70 -19.32 -0.85 11.47
CA GLY A 70 -19.21 -2.14 12.18
C GLY A 70 -19.74 -3.35 11.40
N LEU A 71 -19.95 -3.23 10.09
CA LEU A 71 -20.57 -4.28 9.30
C LEU A 71 -19.58 -5.41 8.99
N PRO A 72 -20.07 -6.66 8.87
CA PRO A 72 -19.24 -7.80 8.47
C PRO A 72 -18.62 -7.63 7.07
N GLN A 73 -17.50 -8.34 6.85
CA GLN A 73 -16.72 -8.30 5.61
C GLN A 73 -17.52 -8.58 4.32
N ARG A 74 -18.66 -9.32 4.42
CA ARG A 74 -19.53 -9.58 3.27
C ARG A 74 -20.06 -8.28 2.63
N PHE A 75 -20.32 -7.24 3.42
CA PHE A 75 -20.78 -5.93 2.93
C PHE A 75 -19.65 -5.18 2.20
N GLN A 76 -18.43 -5.25 2.70
CA GLN A 76 -17.27 -4.72 1.97
C GLN A 76 -17.11 -5.42 0.61
N ARG A 77 -17.22 -6.74 0.57
CA ARG A 77 -17.16 -7.51 -0.68
C ARG A 77 -18.32 -7.18 -1.63
N ALA A 78 -19.51 -6.91 -1.10
CA ALA A 78 -20.65 -6.47 -1.92
C ALA A 78 -20.36 -5.11 -2.56
N PHE A 79 -19.85 -4.14 -1.80
CA PHE A 79 -19.41 -2.85 -2.33
C PHE A 79 -18.33 -3.00 -3.41
N ASP A 80 -17.29 -3.80 -3.15
CA ASP A 80 -16.16 -4.01 -4.05
C ASP A 80 -16.61 -4.64 -5.39
N ARG A 81 -17.58 -5.56 -5.35
CA ARG A 81 -18.19 -6.15 -6.57
C ARG A 81 -18.86 -5.08 -7.43
N GLU A 82 -19.65 -4.20 -6.83
CA GLU A 82 -20.31 -3.11 -7.55
C GLU A 82 -19.30 -2.09 -8.07
N ALA A 83 -18.33 -1.70 -7.27
CA ALA A 83 -17.29 -0.74 -7.62
C ALA A 83 -16.38 -1.23 -8.78
N ALA A 84 -16.31 -2.54 -9.01
CA ALA A 84 -15.49 -3.12 -10.07
C ALA A 84 -15.86 -2.65 -11.49
N ALA A 85 -17.09 -2.16 -11.70
CA ALA A 85 -17.56 -1.65 -12.99
C ALA A 85 -17.20 -0.18 -13.25
N PHE A 86 -16.73 0.56 -12.23
CA PHE A 86 -16.53 2.00 -12.28
C PHE A 86 -15.05 2.41 -12.31
N GLN A 87 -14.79 3.65 -12.76
CA GLN A 87 -13.47 4.26 -12.76
C GLN A 87 -13.24 4.96 -11.42
N LEU A 88 -12.61 4.25 -10.49
CA LEU A 88 -12.26 4.82 -9.20
C LEU A 88 -11.21 5.95 -9.34
N PRO A 89 -11.22 6.98 -8.48
CA PRO A 89 -10.22 8.03 -8.47
C PRO A 89 -8.83 7.49 -8.11
N PRO A 90 -7.76 8.30 -8.30
CA PRO A 90 -6.43 7.95 -7.88
C PRO A 90 -6.36 7.58 -6.39
N ARG A 91 -5.52 6.63 -6.04
CA ARG A 91 -5.40 6.06 -4.68
C ARG A 91 -4.55 6.92 -3.73
N ALA A 92 -4.77 8.24 -3.73
CA ALA A 92 -3.98 9.17 -2.92
C ALA A 92 -4.17 9.00 -1.39
N LEU A 93 -5.27 8.36 -0.96
CA LEU A 93 -5.59 8.14 0.45
C LEU A 93 -5.30 6.71 0.91
N GLU A 94 -4.74 5.87 0.04
CA GLU A 94 -4.60 4.44 0.30
C GLU A 94 -3.66 4.12 1.46
N ILE A 95 -2.54 4.84 1.60
CA ILE A 95 -1.61 4.67 2.72
C ILE A 95 -2.33 4.98 4.04
N GLY A 96 -3.04 6.10 4.08
CA GLY A 96 -3.83 6.48 5.25
C GLY A 96 -4.87 5.42 5.60
N LEU A 97 -5.77 5.11 4.68
CA LEU A 97 -6.92 4.25 4.92
C LEU A 97 -6.58 2.75 5.00
N GLY A 98 -5.59 2.30 4.23
CA GLY A 98 -5.23 0.89 4.12
C GLY A 98 -4.10 0.44 5.03
N MET A 99 -3.29 1.35 5.58
CA MET A 99 -2.10 1.03 6.37
C MET A 99 -2.11 1.77 7.71
N CYS A 100 -2.12 3.12 7.71
CA CYS A 100 -2.06 3.91 8.93
C CYS A 100 -3.29 3.72 9.82
N ALA A 101 -4.49 3.86 9.27
CA ALA A 101 -5.72 3.78 10.03
C ALA A 101 -5.95 2.41 10.70
N PRO A 102 -5.80 1.25 10.02
CA PRO A 102 -5.92 -0.04 10.69
C PRO A 102 -4.83 -0.24 11.74
N THR A 103 -3.63 0.35 11.58
CA THR A 103 -2.59 0.32 12.60
C THR A 103 -2.96 1.18 13.81
N ILE A 104 -3.55 2.37 13.60
CA ILE A 104 -4.08 3.22 14.68
C ILE A 104 -5.23 2.51 15.41
N LEU A 105 -6.11 1.80 14.71
CA LEU A 105 -7.17 1.00 15.32
C LEU A 105 -6.61 -0.05 16.29
N VAL A 106 -5.46 -0.66 15.98
CA VAL A 106 -4.83 -1.69 16.82
C VAL A 106 -4.04 -1.10 17.98
N TYR A 107 -3.27 -0.05 17.76
CA TYR A 107 -2.26 0.43 18.71
C TYR A 107 -2.51 1.84 19.27
N GLY A 108 -3.44 2.59 18.68
CA GLY A 108 -3.74 3.95 19.12
C GLY A 108 -4.45 4.00 20.46
N THR A 109 -4.23 5.07 21.21
CA THR A 109 -5.05 5.40 22.35
C THR A 109 -6.46 5.79 21.92
N GLU A 110 -7.41 5.83 22.83
CA GLU A 110 -8.77 6.24 22.49
C GLU A 110 -8.81 7.69 21.97
N GLU A 111 -7.96 8.57 22.52
CA GLU A 111 -7.82 9.96 22.07
C GLU A 111 -7.32 10.02 20.64
N GLN A 112 -6.25 9.26 20.31
CA GLN A 112 -5.70 9.18 18.96
C GLN A 112 -6.73 8.64 17.97
N LYS A 113 -7.45 7.56 18.32
CA LYS A 113 -8.49 6.98 17.46
C LYS A 113 -9.61 7.96 17.18
N ARG A 114 -10.13 8.64 18.20
CA ARG A 114 -11.23 9.61 18.08
C ARG A 114 -10.83 10.88 17.32
N ALA A 115 -9.58 11.33 17.48
CA ALA A 115 -9.09 12.51 16.80
C ALA A 115 -8.79 12.26 15.32
N LEU A 116 -8.19 11.10 14.99
CA LEU A 116 -7.61 10.88 13.66
C LEU A 116 -8.52 10.08 12.72
N LEU A 117 -9.12 8.99 13.19
CA LEU A 117 -9.83 8.05 12.31
C LEU A 117 -11.03 8.65 11.59
N PRO A 118 -11.91 9.46 12.22
CA PRO A 118 -13.03 10.07 11.52
C PRO A 118 -12.59 11.03 10.41
N ALA A 119 -11.54 11.84 10.64
CA ALA A 119 -10.99 12.75 9.64
C ALA A 119 -10.35 12.01 8.46
N MET A 120 -9.63 10.91 8.72
CA MET A 120 -9.11 10.01 7.69
C MET A 120 -10.24 9.42 6.86
N LEU A 121 -11.30 8.96 7.52
CA LEU A 121 -12.45 8.34 6.87
C LEU A 121 -13.18 9.31 5.93
N ARG A 122 -13.26 10.60 6.30
CA ARG A 122 -13.83 11.66 5.44
C ARG A 122 -12.87 12.18 4.37
N GLY A 123 -11.62 11.66 4.32
CA GLY A 123 -10.61 12.10 3.35
C GLY A 123 -10.06 13.50 3.61
N GLU A 124 -10.18 14.00 4.84
CA GLU A 124 -9.65 15.31 5.24
C GLU A 124 -8.13 15.33 5.28
N HIS A 125 -7.52 14.22 5.73
CA HIS A 125 -6.08 14.07 5.89
C HIS A 125 -5.49 13.06 4.88
N VAL A 126 -4.43 13.46 4.22
CA VAL A 126 -3.54 12.57 3.46
C VAL A 126 -2.44 12.09 4.39
N TRP A 127 -2.14 10.81 4.36
CA TRP A 127 -1.10 10.21 5.19
C TRP A 127 -0.01 9.58 4.34
N CYS A 128 1.23 9.64 4.83
CA CYS A 128 2.35 8.91 4.29
C CYS A 128 3.05 8.05 5.36
N GLU A 129 4.00 7.24 4.91
CA GLU A 129 4.78 6.33 5.73
C GLU A 129 6.26 6.69 5.65
N LEU A 130 6.84 7.12 6.77
CA LEU A 130 8.25 7.50 6.91
C LEU A 130 9.04 6.35 7.52
N PHE A 131 9.29 5.30 6.73
CA PHE A 131 9.97 4.09 7.18
C PHE A 131 11.40 4.04 6.67
N SER A 132 11.58 3.78 5.38
CA SER A 132 12.89 3.55 4.77
C SER A 132 13.82 4.76 4.89
N GLU A 133 15.11 4.47 5.03
CA GLU A 133 16.21 5.44 5.03
C GLU A 133 17.22 5.07 3.96
N PRO A 134 18.14 5.98 3.57
CA PRO A 134 19.18 5.64 2.60
C PRO A 134 20.00 4.39 2.98
N GLY A 135 20.19 4.15 4.29
CA GLY A 135 20.90 2.99 4.83
C GLY A 135 20.00 1.87 5.38
N ALA A 136 18.68 2.02 5.38
CA ALA A 136 17.75 1.07 6.00
C ALA A 136 16.50 0.86 5.12
N GLY A 137 16.59 -0.08 4.18
CA GLY A 137 15.50 -0.53 3.33
C GLY A 137 15.02 -1.92 3.73
N SER A 138 15.61 -2.98 3.17
CA SER A 138 15.29 -4.37 3.56
C SER A 138 15.59 -4.65 5.02
N ASP A 139 16.65 -4.07 5.54
CA ASP A 139 17.00 -4.07 6.95
C ASP A 139 16.35 -2.86 7.67
N LEU A 140 15.01 -2.85 7.69
CA LEU A 140 14.26 -1.74 8.26
C LEU A 140 14.52 -1.51 9.74
N ALA A 141 14.86 -2.55 10.50
CA ALA A 141 15.24 -2.41 11.90
C ALA A 141 16.53 -1.58 12.10
N GLY A 142 17.29 -1.38 11.02
CA GLY A 142 18.49 -0.53 11.00
C GLY A 142 18.23 0.98 10.92
N VAL A 143 16.99 1.46 11.11
CA VAL A 143 16.67 2.90 11.07
C VAL A 143 17.48 3.70 12.07
N GLN A 144 18.03 4.84 11.60
CA GLN A 144 18.90 5.75 12.34
C GLN A 144 18.24 7.11 12.65
N THR A 145 17.09 7.44 12.03
CA THR A 145 16.31 8.63 12.39
C THR A 145 16.07 8.63 13.89
N ARG A 146 16.76 9.51 14.60
CA ARG A 146 16.72 9.55 16.08
C ARG A 146 15.56 10.38 16.57
N ALA A 147 14.99 9.99 17.69
CA ALA A 147 14.00 10.76 18.44
C ALA A 147 14.45 10.84 19.89
N VAL A 148 14.95 12.01 20.29
CA VAL A 148 15.44 12.26 21.65
C VAL A 148 14.34 12.91 22.46
N ARG A 149 14.02 12.37 23.63
CA ARG A 149 12.99 12.92 24.50
C ARG A 149 13.47 14.20 25.19
N ASP A 150 12.67 15.26 25.05
CA ASP A 150 12.84 16.55 25.70
C ASP A 150 11.52 16.92 26.39
N GLY A 151 11.40 16.55 27.66
CA GLY A 151 10.15 16.73 28.42
C GLY A 151 8.99 15.94 27.87
N ASP A 152 7.99 16.63 27.36
CA ASP A 152 6.75 16.08 26.79
C ASP A 152 6.76 15.97 25.25
N VAL A 153 7.92 16.23 24.62
CA VAL A 153 8.12 16.05 23.19
C VAL A 153 9.31 15.15 22.87
N PHE A 154 9.29 14.58 21.67
CA PHE A 154 10.46 14.02 21.01
C PHE A 154 11.02 15.02 20.01
N VAL A 155 12.34 15.26 20.02
CA VAL A 155 13.07 16.00 19.01
C VAL A 155 13.57 15.00 17.97
N VAL A 156 12.98 15.04 16.78
CA VAL A 156 13.23 14.08 15.71
C VAL A 156 14.20 14.64 14.69
N THR A 157 15.26 13.90 14.37
CA THR A 157 16.25 14.28 13.35
C THR A 157 16.66 13.06 12.54
N GLY A 158 16.60 13.19 11.20
CA GLY A 158 16.98 12.12 10.28
C GLY A 158 16.52 12.37 8.86
N GLN A 159 16.69 11.35 8.01
CA GLN A 159 16.27 11.38 6.62
C GLN A 159 15.50 10.11 6.29
N LYS A 160 14.36 10.28 5.64
CA LYS A 160 13.55 9.20 5.08
C LYS A 160 13.56 9.25 3.57
N VAL A 161 13.42 8.09 2.92
CA VAL A 161 13.48 7.98 1.47
C VAL A 161 12.42 7.00 0.97
N TRP A 162 12.07 7.09 -0.31
CA TRP A 162 11.04 6.29 -0.97
C TRP A 162 9.64 6.50 -0.39
N THR A 163 9.39 7.67 0.20
CA THR A 163 8.09 8.01 0.78
C THR A 163 7.09 8.36 -0.31
N SER A 164 6.10 7.50 -0.50
CA SER A 164 5.03 7.72 -1.47
C SER A 164 4.12 8.86 -1.06
N GLY A 165 3.93 9.84 -1.95
CA GLY A 165 2.94 10.91 -1.78
C GLY A 165 3.22 11.90 -0.65
N ALA A 166 4.44 11.93 -0.06
CA ALA A 166 4.78 12.83 1.05
C ALA A 166 4.55 14.31 0.70
N GLN A 167 4.69 14.69 -0.57
CA GLN A 167 4.43 16.06 -1.04
C GLN A 167 2.97 16.52 -0.89
N HIS A 168 2.08 15.60 -0.55
CA HIS A 168 0.65 15.85 -0.36
C HIS A 168 0.16 15.47 1.04
N ALA A 169 1.05 14.91 1.87
CA ALA A 169 0.68 14.35 3.17
C ALA A 169 0.52 15.45 4.22
N ASP A 170 -0.56 15.35 4.99
CA ASP A 170 -0.82 16.15 6.17
C ASP A 170 -0.14 15.51 7.40
N PHE A 171 -0.12 14.18 7.48
CA PHE A 171 0.46 13.40 8.58
C PHE A 171 1.31 12.24 8.06
N ALA A 172 2.21 11.77 8.92
CA ALA A 172 3.03 10.60 8.65
C ALA A 172 3.10 9.65 9.85
N ALA A 173 3.13 8.34 9.56
CA ALA A 173 3.61 7.34 10.52
C ALA A 173 5.13 7.19 10.36
N CYS A 174 5.89 7.66 11.33
CA CYS A 174 7.35 7.74 11.28
C CYS A 174 8.00 6.73 12.22
N LEU A 175 8.85 5.87 11.67
CA LEU A 175 9.64 4.93 12.45
C LEU A 175 10.95 5.59 12.89
N THR A 176 11.21 5.66 14.20
CA THR A 176 12.34 6.38 14.78
C THR A 176 13.09 5.54 15.80
N ARG A 177 14.40 5.82 15.97
CA ARG A 177 15.26 5.26 17.02
C ARG A 177 15.16 6.12 18.26
N THR A 178 14.54 5.58 19.32
CA THR A 178 14.39 6.26 20.63
C THR A 178 15.43 5.82 21.65
N ASP A 179 15.87 4.55 21.58
CA ASP A 179 16.91 4.02 22.48
C ASP A 179 17.96 3.22 21.67
N PRO A 180 19.17 3.77 21.45
CA PRO A 180 20.24 3.07 20.77
C PRO A 180 21.01 2.06 21.65
N GLU A 181 20.77 2.06 22.97
CA GLU A 181 21.39 1.11 23.92
C GLU A 181 20.73 -0.27 23.88
N ARG A 182 19.56 -0.37 23.28
CA ARG A 182 18.83 -1.62 23.11
C ARG A 182 19.23 -2.34 21.82
N PRO A 183 18.95 -3.65 21.74
CA PRO A 183 19.09 -4.39 20.50
C PRO A 183 18.33 -3.77 19.33
N LYS A 184 18.76 -4.06 18.12
CA LYS A 184 18.31 -3.45 16.86
C LYS A 184 16.80 -3.32 16.69
N ARG A 185 16.03 -4.35 17.08
CA ARG A 185 14.56 -4.37 16.96
C ARG A 185 13.84 -3.76 18.16
N GLU A 186 14.55 -3.47 19.20
CA GLU A 186 14.09 -2.77 20.38
C GLU A 186 14.53 -1.29 20.29
N GLY A 187 14.06 -0.43 21.19
CA GLY A 187 14.45 0.99 21.15
C GLY A 187 13.99 1.73 19.88
N ILE A 188 12.95 1.22 19.21
CA ILE A 188 12.29 1.85 18.07
C ILE A 188 10.89 2.30 18.51
N THR A 189 10.50 3.53 18.17
CA THR A 189 9.16 4.06 18.41
C THR A 189 8.50 4.51 17.10
N MET A 190 7.23 4.21 16.96
CA MET A 190 6.40 4.77 15.88
C MET A 190 5.82 6.10 16.36
N LEU A 191 6.11 7.18 15.65
CA LEU A 191 5.59 8.51 15.94
C LEU A 191 4.63 8.99 14.85
N LEU A 192 3.52 9.59 15.24
CA LEU A 192 2.61 10.27 14.32
C LEU A 192 3.08 11.73 14.17
N VAL A 193 3.60 12.07 12.99
CA VAL A 193 4.23 13.36 12.70
C VAL A 193 3.30 14.22 11.86
N ASP A 194 3.09 15.47 12.25
CA ASP A 194 2.50 16.48 11.41
C ASP A 194 3.52 16.91 10.36
N MET A 195 3.21 16.71 9.07
CA MET A 195 4.11 16.99 7.96
C MET A 195 4.30 18.49 7.68
N HIS A 196 3.47 19.34 8.29
CA HIS A 196 3.61 20.81 8.24
C HIS A 196 4.44 21.38 9.39
N SER A 197 4.93 20.53 10.29
CA SER A 197 5.78 20.98 11.41
C SER A 197 7.06 21.65 10.92
N PRO A 198 7.54 22.69 11.62
CA PRO A 198 8.86 23.27 11.36
C PRO A 198 9.95 22.20 11.38
N GLY A 199 10.87 22.25 10.41
CA GLY A 199 11.94 21.29 10.26
C GLY A 199 11.61 20.09 9.36
N VAL A 200 10.38 19.96 8.86
CA VAL A 200 10.04 18.97 7.84
C VAL A 200 10.30 19.54 6.45
N THR A 201 11.13 18.88 5.66
CA THR A 201 11.38 19.26 4.26
C THR A 201 11.14 18.03 3.36
N VAL A 202 10.27 18.19 2.36
CA VAL A 202 9.95 17.13 1.39
C VAL A 202 10.58 17.48 0.05
N ARG A 203 11.32 16.50 -0.53
CA ARG A 203 11.96 16.63 -1.85
C ARG A 203 11.52 15.49 -2.76
N PRO A 204 10.82 15.77 -3.87
CA PRO A 204 10.42 14.74 -4.83
C PRO A 204 11.63 14.06 -5.47
N LEU A 205 11.56 12.73 -5.59
CA LEU A 205 12.53 11.90 -6.29
C LEU A 205 12.05 11.61 -7.71
N ARG A 206 12.77 12.08 -8.70
CA ARG A 206 12.48 11.74 -10.09
C ARG A 206 12.89 10.31 -10.38
N GLN A 207 11.92 9.50 -10.81
CA GLN A 207 12.09 8.10 -11.13
C GLN A 207 12.48 7.91 -12.61
N ILE A 208 12.92 6.70 -12.96
CA ILE A 208 13.25 6.33 -14.35
C ILE A 208 12.05 6.46 -15.31
N THR A 209 10.82 6.40 -14.78
CA THR A 209 9.58 6.64 -15.55
C THR A 209 9.36 8.11 -15.92
N GLY A 210 10.11 9.03 -15.30
CA GLY A 210 9.90 10.48 -15.38
C GLY A 210 8.96 11.02 -14.31
N ASP A 211 8.21 10.17 -13.62
CA ASP A 211 7.34 10.54 -12.49
C ASP A 211 8.15 10.94 -11.25
N ALA A 212 7.50 11.58 -10.27
CA ALA A 212 8.09 11.96 -8.99
C ALA A 212 7.08 11.74 -7.86
N GLN A 213 6.58 10.51 -7.74
CA GLN A 213 5.61 10.14 -6.70
C GLN A 213 6.27 9.69 -5.39
N PHE A 214 7.56 9.35 -5.40
CA PHE A 214 8.35 9.10 -4.20
C PHE A 214 9.13 10.34 -3.80
N ASN A 215 9.44 10.43 -2.51
CA ASN A 215 10.11 11.59 -1.93
C ASN A 215 11.22 11.17 -0.97
N GLU A 216 12.20 12.07 -0.83
CA GLU A 216 13.03 12.18 0.37
C GLU A 216 12.32 13.13 1.35
N VAL A 217 12.38 12.80 2.63
CA VAL A 217 11.86 13.63 3.71
C VAL A 217 12.96 13.85 4.74
N PHE A 218 13.34 15.09 4.92
CA PHE A 218 14.32 15.50 5.93
C PHE A 218 13.58 15.99 7.17
N LEU A 219 14.03 15.55 8.31
CA LEU A 219 13.53 15.91 9.63
C LEU A 219 14.67 16.60 10.37
N GLU A 220 14.58 17.91 10.57
CA GLU A 220 15.61 18.73 11.21
C GLU A 220 15.06 19.27 12.54
N THR A 221 15.32 18.57 13.64
CA THR A 221 14.89 18.93 15.00
C THR A 221 13.34 19.11 15.09
N VAL A 222 12.59 18.26 14.41
CA VAL A 222 11.12 18.30 14.42
C VAL A 222 10.60 17.92 15.81
N ARG A 223 9.80 18.78 16.40
CA ARG A 223 9.23 18.57 17.74
C ARG A 223 7.90 17.81 17.63
N VAL A 224 7.86 16.59 18.13
CA VAL A 224 6.68 15.71 18.09
C VAL A 224 6.24 15.41 19.52
N PRO A 225 4.98 15.70 19.90
CA PRO A 225 4.48 15.40 21.24
C PRO A 225 4.65 13.92 21.61
N VAL A 226 5.01 13.61 22.84
CA VAL A 226 5.11 12.23 23.33
C VAL A 226 3.74 11.52 23.19
N ALA A 227 2.64 12.24 23.32
CA ALA A 227 1.29 11.74 23.11
C ALA A 227 1.04 11.22 21.67
N ASN A 228 1.90 11.60 20.69
CA ASN A 228 1.84 11.11 19.32
C ASN A 228 2.61 9.79 19.11
N ALA A 229 3.14 9.18 20.17
CA ALA A 229 3.68 7.82 20.05
C ALA A 229 2.53 6.83 19.81
N LEU A 230 2.67 6.04 18.74
CA LEU A 230 1.69 5.01 18.40
C LEU A 230 2.13 3.68 19.01
N GLY A 231 1.38 3.20 19.97
CA GLY A 231 1.72 2.06 20.81
C GLY A 231 2.72 2.44 21.92
N VAL A 232 3.46 1.45 22.40
CA VAL A 232 4.43 1.62 23.49
C VAL A 232 5.72 2.23 22.96
N ILE A 233 6.29 3.19 23.69
CA ILE A 233 7.64 3.71 23.42
C ILE A 233 8.63 2.54 23.44
N ASP A 234 9.58 2.53 22.54
CA ASP A 234 10.54 1.45 22.28
C ASP A 234 9.93 0.13 21.76
N GLY A 235 8.62 0.07 21.60
CA GLY A 235 7.88 -1.07 21.02
C GLY A 235 7.48 -0.90 19.55
N GLY A 236 7.99 0.11 18.88
CA GLY A 236 7.58 0.50 17.51
C GLY A 236 7.86 -0.55 16.44
N TRP A 237 8.81 -1.45 16.65
CA TRP A 237 9.04 -2.57 15.72
C TRP A 237 7.81 -3.47 15.55
N ARG A 238 7.11 -3.75 16.64
CA ARG A 238 5.86 -4.52 16.59
C ARG A 238 4.78 -3.77 15.80
N VAL A 239 4.66 -2.46 16.01
CA VAL A 239 3.74 -1.59 15.27
C VAL A 239 4.07 -1.59 13.78
N ALA A 240 5.36 -1.42 13.43
CA ALA A 240 5.84 -1.45 12.04
C ALA A 240 5.53 -2.78 11.35
N ARG A 241 5.77 -3.92 12.00
CA ARG A 241 5.44 -5.24 11.44
C ARG A 241 3.96 -5.40 11.14
N THR A 242 3.09 -4.86 11.98
CA THR A 242 1.63 -4.88 11.77
C THR A 242 1.27 -3.99 10.58
N MET A 243 1.82 -2.79 10.50
CA MET A 243 1.60 -1.88 9.38
C MET A 243 2.06 -2.47 8.04
N LEU A 244 3.25 -3.07 8.00
CA LEU A 244 3.76 -3.81 6.84
C LEU A 244 2.88 -5.03 6.47
N SER A 245 2.17 -5.62 7.42
CA SER A 245 1.19 -6.67 7.13
C SER A 245 -0.02 -6.10 6.38
N PHE A 246 -0.54 -4.94 6.80
CA PHE A 246 -1.60 -4.24 6.08
C PHE A 246 -1.15 -3.76 4.71
N GLU A 247 0.09 -3.27 4.58
CA GLU A 247 0.69 -2.91 3.28
C GLU A 247 0.66 -4.10 2.30
N ARG A 248 1.14 -5.27 2.73
CA ARG A 248 1.14 -6.47 1.89
C ARG A 248 -0.27 -6.91 1.49
N GLN A 249 -1.25 -6.78 2.38
CA GLN A 249 -2.67 -7.07 2.08
C GLN A 249 -3.21 -6.09 1.03
N THR A 250 -2.94 -4.79 1.20
CA THR A 250 -3.36 -3.74 0.29
C THR A 250 -2.72 -3.91 -1.09
N LEU A 251 -1.40 -4.11 -1.16
CA LEU A 251 -0.69 -4.37 -2.42
C LEU A 251 -1.12 -5.69 -3.08
N GLY A 252 -1.36 -6.74 -2.29
CA GLY A 252 -1.87 -8.03 -2.79
C GLY A 252 -3.27 -7.92 -3.40
N ALA A 253 -4.16 -7.14 -2.78
CA ALA A 253 -5.49 -6.88 -3.31
C ALA A 253 -5.46 -6.08 -4.63
N MET A 254 -4.53 -5.12 -4.76
CA MET A 254 -4.33 -4.36 -6.00
C MET A 254 -3.96 -5.23 -7.18
N GLY A 255 -3.14 -6.21 -6.95
CA GLY A 255 -2.68 -7.09 -8.00
C GLY A 255 -3.68 -8.13 -8.43
N ALA A 256 -4.53 -8.60 -7.53
CA ALA A 256 -5.61 -9.53 -7.86
C ALA A 256 -6.67 -8.89 -8.77
N GLY A 257 -6.78 -7.55 -8.78
CA GLY A 257 -7.66 -6.78 -9.66
C GLY A 257 -7.20 -6.64 -11.11
N GLY A 258 -6.08 -7.25 -11.51
CA GLY A 258 -5.67 -7.38 -12.91
C GLY A 258 -4.98 -6.17 -13.52
N GLY A 259 -3.83 -5.77 -12.97
CA GLY A 259 -2.81 -4.99 -13.66
C GLY A 259 -3.24 -3.62 -14.17
N GLY A 260 -2.28 -2.69 -14.20
CA GLY A 260 -2.43 -1.30 -14.62
C GLY A 260 -3.33 -1.02 -15.83
N ARG A 261 -3.46 0.25 -16.21
CA ARG A 261 -4.36 0.75 -17.28
C ARG A 261 -4.42 -0.18 -18.49
N GLY A 262 -5.52 -0.93 -18.63
CA GLY A 262 -5.78 -1.85 -19.74
C GLY A 262 -5.79 -3.33 -19.37
N GLY A 263 -5.19 -3.76 -18.26
CA GLY A 263 -5.20 -5.16 -17.82
C GLY A 263 -4.83 -6.16 -18.92
N PHE A 264 -5.24 -7.42 -18.74
CA PHE A 264 -5.02 -8.47 -19.74
C PHE A 264 -5.75 -8.21 -21.07
N SER A 265 -6.96 -7.63 -21.02
CA SER A 265 -7.71 -7.27 -22.23
C SER A 265 -6.98 -6.21 -23.08
N GLY A 266 -6.34 -5.23 -22.44
CA GLY A 266 -5.49 -4.25 -23.13
C GLY A 266 -4.27 -4.87 -23.78
N LEU A 267 -3.66 -5.88 -23.14
CA LEU A 267 -2.55 -6.63 -23.70
C LEU A 267 -2.97 -7.45 -24.94
N VAL A 268 -4.13 -8.12 -24.86
CA VAL A 268 -4.71 -8.86 -26.00
C VAL A 268 -5.04 -7.92 -27.15
N ALA A 269 -5.64 -6.76 -26.86
CA ALA A 269 -5.95 -5.75 -27.87
C ALA A 269 -4.68 -5.23 -28.57
N ALA A 270 -3.60 -5.00 -27.79
CA ALA A 270 -2.31 -4.59 -28.36
C ALA A 270 -1.70 -5.67 -29.25
N ALA A 271 -1.75 -6.94 -28.82
CA ALA A 271 -1.28 -8.08 -29.60
C ALA A 271 -2.09 -8.26 -30.91
N SER A 272 -3.39 -7.98 -30.85
CA SER A 272 -4.24 -7.99 -32.07
C SER A 272 -3.88 -6.85 -33.01
N ALA A 273 -3.69 -5.65 -32.49
CA ALA A 273 -3.36 -4.48 -33.30
C ALA A 273 -1.98 -4.60 -33.98
N SER A 274 -1.00 -5.21 -33.34
CA SER A 274 0.33 -5.48 -33.90
C SER A 274 0.40 -6.69 -34.84
N GLY A 275 -0.65 -7.53 -34.88
CA GLY A 275 -0.66 -8.82 -35.58
C GLY A 275 0.01 -9.96 -34.80
N ALA A 276 0.65 -9.69 -33.66
CA ALA A 276 1.32 -10.70 -32.83
C ALA A 276 0.39 -11.81 -32.33
N ILE A 277 -0.92 -11.56 -32.29
CA ILE A 277 -1.92 -12.58 -31.92
C ILE A 277 -1.94 -13.77 -32.90
N ALA A 278 -1.48 -13.60 -34.12
CA ALA A 278 -1.38 -14.68 -35.12
C ALA A 278 -0.18 -15.60 -34.87
N ASP A 279 0.85 -15.13 -34.12
CA ASP A 279 2.02 -15.89 -33.75
C ASP A 279 1.74 -16.91 -32.63
N GLY A 280 2.11 -18.19 -32.85
CA GLY A 280 1.90 -19.27 -31.88
C GLY A 280 2.60 -19.02 -30.54
N PRO A 281 3.90 -18.78 -30.50
CA PRO A 281 4.66 -18.38 -29.31
C PRO A 281 4.07 -17.21 -28.55
N ALA A 282 3.66 -16.13 -29.22
CA ALA A 282 3.03 -14.98 -28.57
C ALA A 282 1.71 -15.36 -27.88
N ARG A 283 0.86 -16.17 -28.53
CA ARG A 283 -0.37 -16.68 -27.91
C ARG A 283 -0.11 -17.52 -26.67
N GLN A 284 0.91 -18.38 -26.69
CA GLN A 284 1.27 -19.19 -25.53
C GLN A 284 1.72 -18.33 -24.35
N ARG A 285 2.49 -17.28 -24.58
CA ARG A 285 2.91 -16.32 -23.53
C ARG A 285 1.74 -15.55 -22.97
N LEU A 286 0.80 -15.11 -23.83
CA LEU A 286 -0.43 -14.48 -23.37
C LEU A 286 -1.29 -15.44 -22.51
N ALA A 287 -1.41 -16.71 -22.94
CA ALA A 287 -2.14 -17.71 -22.19
C ALA A 287 -1.50 -17.99 -20.81
N ASP A 288 -0.17 -18.05 -20.72
CA ASP A 288 0.56 -18.20 -19.45
C ASP A 288 0.31 -17.02 -18.50
N ILE A 289 0.40 -15.77 -18.99
CA ILE A 289 0.05 -14.58 -18.20
C ILE A 289 -1.39 -14.69 -17.67
N ARG A 290 -2.34 -15.11 -18.51
CA ARG A 290 -3.73 -15.28 -18.08
C ARG A 290 -3.90 -16.34 -17.03
N ALA A 291 -3.28 -17.50 -17.21
CA ALA A 291 -3.34 -18.61 -16.25
C ALA A 291 -2.80 -18.19 -14.88
N ARG A 292 -1.66 -17.49 -14.84
CA ARG A 292 -1.08 -16.98 -13.58
C ARG A 292 -1.95 -15.91 -12.94
N GLN A 293 -2.55 -15.01 -13.70
CA GLN A 293 -3.52 -14.04 -13.17
C GLN A 293 -4.70 -14.74 -12.49
N MET A 294 -5.25 -15.77 -13.14
CA MET A 294 -6.34 -16.56 -12.57
C MET A 294 -5.91 -17.28 -11.30
N ALA A 295 -4.73 -17.92 -11.30
CA ALA A 295 -4.19 -18.60 -10.13
C ALA A 295 -4.02 -17.65 -8.93
N LEU A 296 -3.44 -16.45 -9.15
CA LEU A 296 -3.29 -15.44 -8.11
C LEU A 296 -4.63 -14.89 -7.61
N ARG A 297 -5.62 -14.73 -8.48
CA ARG A 297 -6.97 -14.33 -8.07
C ARG A 297 -7.62 -15.37 -7.16
N HIS A 298 -7.51 -16.65 -7.50
CA HIS A 298 -8.03 -17.74 -6.68
C HIS A 298 -7.26 -17.88 -5.35
N LEU A 299 -5.94 -17.73 -5.38
CA LEU A 299 -5.12 -17.68 -4.17
C LEU A 299 -5.55 -16.51 -3.26
N GLY A 300 -5.79 -15.33 -3.83
CA GLY A 300 -6.30 -14.16 -3.09
C GLY A 300 -7.64 -14.43 -2.42
N ALA A 301 -8.57 -15.06 -3.14
CA ALA A 301 -9.87 -15.47 -2.57
C ALA A 301 -9.71 -16.47 -1.42
N ARG A 302 -8.79 -17.43 -1.53
CA ARG A 302 -8.47 -18.39 -0.45
C ARG A 302 -7.88 -17.69 0.77
N VAL A 303 -6.92 -16.78 0.57
CA VAL A 303 -6.31 -15.99 1.66
C VAL A 303 -7.37 -15.17 2.40
N GLN A 304 -8.28 -14.53 1.65
CA GLN A 304 -9.38 -13.75 2.26
C GLN A 304 -10.43 -14.61 2.98
N ALA A 305 -10.61 -15.86 2.57
CA ALA A 305 -11.55 -16.78 3.20
C ALA A 305 -10.96 -17.49 4.43
N ALA A 306 -9.64 -17.47 4.61
CA ALA A 306 -8.99 -18.12 5.75
C ALA A 306 -9.33 -17.34 7.05
N LYS A 307 -9.84 -18.08 8.05
CA LYS A 307 -10.20 -17.52 9.37
C LYS A 307 -8.97 -17.03 10.15
N GLU A 308 -7.81 -17.58 9.88
CA GLU A 308 -6.51 -17.23 10.46
C GLU A 308 -5.54 -16.88 9.32
N ALA A 309 -5.64 -15.66 8.81
CA ALA A 309 -4.66 -15.16 7.86
C ALA A 309 -3.34 -14.83 8.60
N THR A 310 -2.41 -15.76 8.61
CA THR A 310 -1.03 -15.44 9.01
C THR A 310 -0.44 -14.51 7.95
N GLY A 311 0.33 -13.48 8.38
CA GLY A 311 0.95 -12.51 7.45
C GLY A 311 1.80 -13.16 6.33
N GLY A 312 2.19 -14.42 6.48
CA GLY A 312 2.89 -15.22 5.48
C GLY A 312 2.08 -15.51 4.21
N GLN A 313 0.76 -15.66 4.32
CA GLN A 313 -0.10 -15.94 3.15
C GLN A 313 -0.20 -14.74 2.19
N ALA A 314 -0.26 -13.52 2.72
CA ALA A 314 -0.19 -12.30 1.92
C ALA A 314 1.16 -12.18 1.18
N SER A 315 2.23 -12.72 1.74
CA SER A 315 3.55 -12.77 1.13
C SER A 315 3.59 -13.65 -0.13
N LEU A 316 2.83 -14.74 -0.18
CA LEU A 316 2.68 -15.57 -1.39
C LEU A 316 2.04 -14.76 -2.55
N LEU A 317 1.00 -13.99 -2.23
CA LEU A 317 0.36 -13.12 -3.22
C LEU A 317 1.33 -12.05 -3.72
N LYS A 318 2.06 -11.38 -2.84
CA LYS A 318 3.04 -10.35 -3.20
C LYS A 318 4.14 -10.90 -4.10
N LEU A 319 4.70 -12.06 -3.78
CA LEU A 319 5.76 -12.68 -4.57
C LEU A 319 5.28 -13.08 -5.97
N GLY A 320 4.11 -13.74 -6.05
CA GLY A 320 3.51 -14.12 -7.33
C GLY A 320 3.13 -12.91 -8.18
N MET A 321 2.61 -11.86 -7.54
CA MET A 321 2.28 -10.60 -8.19
C MET A 321 3.50 -9.89 -8.77
N ALA A 322 4.58 -9.74 -7.99
CA ALA A 322 5.80 -9.08 -8.44
C ALA A 322 6.35 -9.72 -9.71
N ARG A 323 6.33 -11.05 -9.78
CA ARG A 323 6.75 -11.80 -10.96
C ARG A 323 5.78 -11.60 -12.13
N LEU A 324 4.48 -11.70 -11.89
CA LEU A 324 3.47 -11.50 -12.94
C LEU A 324 3.54 -10.12 -13.57
N VAL A 325 3.75 -9.06 -12.79
CA VAL A 325 3.87 -7.68 -13.27
C VAL A 325 5.06 -7.55 -14.22
N GLN A 326 6.22 -8.12 -13.86
CA GLN A 326 7.42 -8.08 -14.69
C GLN A 326 7.25 -8.90 -15.99
N ASP A 327 6.73 -10.12 -15.87
CA ASP A 327 6.51 -10.98 -17.04
C ASP A 327 5.46 -10.38 -17.98
N THR A 328 4.40 -9.77 -17.43
CA THR A 328 3.39 -9.06 -18.24
C THR A 328 3.99 -7.88 -18.99
N ALA A 329 4.85 -7.10 -18.32
CA ALA A 329 5.51 -5.96 -18.96
C ALA A 329 6.47 -6.41 -20.08
N ALA A 330 7.22 -7.49 -19.86
CA ALA A 330 8.10 -8.07 -20.89
C ALA A 330 7.29 -8.60 -22.09
N VAL A 331 6.22 -9.37 -21.84
CA VAL A 331 5.33 -9.86 -22.90
C VAL A 331 4.69 -8.71 -23.67
N ALA A 332 4.28 -7.64 -22.97
CA ALA A 332 3.72 -6.45 -23.62
C ALA A 332 4.72 -5.80 -24.57
N THR A 333 5.98 -5.66 -24.15
CA THR A 333 7.04 -5.10 -25.00
C THR A 333 7.24 -5.92 -26.26
N ASP A 334 7.26 -7.25 -26.13
CA ASP A 334 7.47 -8.14 -27.27
C ASP A 334 6.28 -8.15 -28.26
N VAL A 335 5.04 -8.18 -27.76
CA VAL A 335 3.86 -8.22 -28.63
C VAL A 335 3.51 -6.87 -29.25
N VAL A 336 3.88 -5.77 -28.63
CA VAL A 336 3.72 -4.41 -29.18
C VAL A 336 4.87 -4.07 -30.15
N GLY A 337 6.07 -4.58 -29.86
CA GLY A 337 7.26 -4.36 -30.68
C GLY A 337 7.82 -2.95 -30.53
N VAL A 338 8.34 -2.39 -31.65
CA VAL A 338 9.01 -1.08 -31.69
C VAL A 338 8.25 0.05 -30.98
N PRO A 339 6.90 0.20 -31.12
CA PRO A 339 6.17 1.26 -30.42
C PRO A 339 6.22 1.17 -28.88
N ALA A 340 6.58 0.02 -28.31
CA ALA A 340 6.73 -0.11 -26.86
C ALA A 340 8.05 0.49 -26.33
N VAL A 341 9.06 0.68 -27.18
CA VAL A 341 10.39 1.16 -26.78
C VAL A 341 10.80 2.45 -27.49
N ALA A 342 10.20 2.75 -28.64
CA ALA A 342 10.40 3.99 -29.39
C ALA A 342 9.04 4.67 -29.57
N TRP A 343 8.77 5.70 -28.77
CA TRP A 343 7.51 6.43 -28.73
C TRP A 343 7.74 7.94 -28.70
N SER A 344 6.77 8.70 -29.21
CA SER A 344 6.74 10.16 -29.13
C SER A 344 5.89 10.59 -27.91
N PRO A 345 6.18 11.74 -27.27
CA PRO A 345 5.30 12.33 -26.26
C PRO A 345 3.87 12.54 -26.73
N ASP A 346 3.66 12.71 -28.03
CA ASP A 346 2.35 12.90 -28.66
C ASP A 346 1.61 11.59 -28.93
N ASP A 347 2.28 10.43 -28.74
CA ASP A 347 1.64 9.12 -28.84
C ASP A 347 1.15 8.63 -27.48
N PRO A 348 -0.15 8.77 -27.16
CA PRO A 348 -0.69 8.38 -25.87
C PRO A 348 -0.67 6.86 -25.61
N ALA A 349 -0.45 6.05 -26.65
CA ALA A 349 -0.43 4.59 -26.54
C ALA A 349 0.99 4.05 -26.32
N GLY A 350 2.01 4.60 -26.98
CA GLY A 350 3.39 4.12 -26.94
C GLY A 350 4.03 4.27 -25.59
N GLY A 351 3.98 5.46 -24.98
CA GLY A 351 4.57 5.74 -23.66
C GLY A 351 4.05 4.87 -22.53
N ARG A 352 2.82 4.35 -22.64
CA ARG A 352 2.21 3.47 -21.64
C ARG A 352 3.01 2.18 -21.43
N TRP A 353 3.43 1.52 -22.49
CA TRP A 353 4.14 0.24 -22.42
C TRP A 353 5.56 0.41 -21.89
N ALA A 354 6.26 1.45 -22.37
CA ALA A 354 7.56 1.83 -21.85
C ALA A 354 7.51 2.15 -20.34
N ALA A 355 6.57 2.99 -19.91
CA ALA A 355 6.37 3.31 -18.50
C ALA A 355 6.04 2.07 -17.66
N GLN A 356 5.22 1.14 -18.19
CA GLN A 356 4.89 -0.11 -17.50
C GLN A 356 6.13 -1.00 -17.34
N LEU A 357 6.98 -1.12 -18.35
CA LEU A 357 8.23 -1.88 -18.30
C LEU A 357 9.19 -1.31 -17.25
N LEU A 358 9.40 0.00 -17.27
CA LEU A 358 10.27 0.70 -16.33
C LEU A 358 9.76 0.56 -14.89
N ASN A 359 8.46 0.74 -14.67
CA ASN A 359 7.85 0.66 -13.33
C ASN A 359 7.75 -0.78 -12.81
N ALA A 360 7.77 -1.80 -13.66
CA ALA A 360 7.58 -3.20 -13.26
C ALA A 360 8.61 -3.68 -12.22
N ARG A 361 9.81 -3.08 -12.21
CA ARG A 361 10.88 -3.43 -11.26
C ARG A 361 10.52 -3.06 -9.82
N SER A 362 9.75 -1.99 -9.60
CA SER A 362 9.32 -1.56 -8.28
C SER A 362 8.52 -2.65 -7.54
N ALA A 363 7.77 -3.48 -8.26
CA ALA A 363 7.00 -4.58 -7.70
C ALA A 363 7.84 -5.65 -6.99
N SER A 364 9.13 -5.79 -7.34
CA SER A 364 10.05 -6.72 -6.66
C SER A 364 10.74 -6.12 -5.45
N ILE A 365 10.58 -4.82 -5.21
CA ILE A 365 11.28 -4.06 -4.17
C ILE A 365 10.31 -3.57 -3.09
N GLY A 366 9.26 -2.85 -3.47
CA GLY A 366 8.27 -2.28 -2.55
C GLY A 366 7.48 -3.35 -1.81
N GLY A 367 7.05 -3.07 -0.59
CA GLY A 367 6.34 -4.03 0.28
C GLY A 367 7.20 -5.20 0.76
N GLY A 368 8.52 -5.01 0.81
CA GLY A 368 9.56 -6.01 1.05
C GLY A 368 10.08 -6.62 -0.26
N THR A 369 11.41 -6.73 -0.39
CA THR A 369 12.01 -7.34 -1.58
C THR A 369 11.56 -8.79 -1.75
N ASN A 370 11.65 -9.33 -2.96
CA ASN A 370 11.32 -10.74 -3.20
C ASN A 370 12.11 -11.69 -2.30
N GLU A 371 13.35 -11.33 -1.94
CA GLU A 371 14.24 -12.06 -1.05
C GLU A 371 13.70 -12.05 0.39
N VAL A 372 13.39 -10.87 0.95
CA VAL A 372 12.76 -10.74 2.27
C VAL A 372 11.42 -11.49 2.33
N VAL A 373 10.62 -11.38 1.27
CA VAL A 373 9.31 -12.08 1.19
C VAL A 373 9.48 -13.60 1.18
N ARG A 374 10.53 -14.14 0.52
CA ARG A 374 10.84 -15.58 0.58
C ARG A 374 11.21 -16.03 1.99
N ASN A 375 11.98 -15.24 2.74
CA ASN A 375 12.30 -15.55 4.14
C ASN A 375 11.02 -15.58 4.99
N VAL A 376 10.15 -14.58 4.83
CA VAL A 376 8.85 -14.58 5.53
C VAL A 376 8.01 -15.82 5.19
N ILE A 377 7.98 -16.25 3.92
CA ILE A 377 7.28 -17.47 3.51
C ILE A 377 7.93 -18.72 4.13
N ALA A 378 9.26 -18.79 4.09
CA ALA A 378 10.02 -19.90 4.65
C ALA A 378 9.71 -20.07 6.15
N GLU A 379 9.78 -18.99 6.92
CA GLU A 379 9.59 -19.02 8.36
C GLU A 379 8.11 -19.15 8.77
N ALA A 380 7.23 -18.31 8.21
CA ALA A 380 5.85 -18.19 8.70
C ALA A 380 4.86 -19.15 8.01
N VAL A 381 5.15 -19.63 6.79
CA VAL A 381 4.27 -20.54 6.04
C VAL A 381 4.80 -21.97 6.06
N LEU A 382 6.10 -22.16 5.84
CA LEU A 382 6.72 -23.46 5.76
C LEU A 382 7.27 -23.96 7.10
N GLY A 383 7.37 -23.09 8.12
CA GLY A 383 7.89 -23.44 9.44
C GLY A 383 9.39 -23.77 9.44
N LEU A 384 10.14 -23.28 8.44
CA LEU A 384 11.59 -23.48 8.40
C LEU A 384 12.29 -22.65 9.49
N PRO A 385 13.44 -23.13 9.99
CA PRO A 385 14.19 -22.40 11.00
C PRO A 385 14.67 -21.04 10.45
N ARG A 386 14.82 -20.10 11.35
CA ARG A 386 15.43 -18.80 11.04
C ARG A 386 16.94 -18.93 10.93
N ASP A 387 17.53 -18.06 10.12
CA ASP A 387 18.99 -17.90 10.13
C ASP A 387 19.47 -17.43 11.51
N VAL A 388 20.70 -17.83 11.86
CA VAL A 388 21.35 -17.42 13.09
C VAL A 388 21.72 -15.95 12.97
N GLU A 389 21.14 -15.10 13.81
CA GLU A 389 21.52 -13.70 13.95
C GLU A 389 22.59 -13.58 15.04
N VAL A 390 23.84 -13.35 14.65
CA VAL A 390 24.99 -13.27 15.57
C VAL A 390 25.01 -11.96 16.40
N ASP A 391 24.22 -10.98 15.99
CA ASP A 391 24.14 -9.63 16.57
C ASP A 391 22.76 -9.31 17.18
N ALA A 392 21.95 -10.33 17.43
CA ALA A 392 20.56 -10.18 17.89
C ALA A 392 20.45 -9.40 19.20
N ASP A 393 21.38 -9.61 20.12
CA ASP A 393 21.43 -9.02 21.47
C ASP A 393 22.43 -7.86 21.61
N VAL A 394 23.11 -7.49 20.50
CA VAL A 394 24.09 -6.40 20.51
C VAL A 394 23.34 -5.05 20.53
N PRO A 395 23.75 -4.07 21.39
CA PRO A 395 23.20 -2.73 21.36
C PRO A 395 23.29 -2.09 19.98
N PHE A 396 22.22 -1.41 19.55
CA PHE A 396 22.15 -0.84 18.20
C PHE A 396 23.33 0.08 17.88
N ARG A 397 23.79 0.88 18.84
CA ARG A 397 24.94 1.79 18.68
C ARG A 397 26.25 1.09 18.31
N GLU A 398 26.39 -0.20 18.62
CA GLU A 398 27.58 -0.99 18.34
C GLU A 398 27.52 -1.72 17.00
N LEU A 399 26.32 -1.70 16.34
CA LEU A 399 26.11 -2.35 15.06
C LEU A 399 26.55 -1.46 13.90
N LYS A 400 27.20 -2.05 12.91
CA LYS A 400 27.43 -1.40 11.62
C LYS A 400 26.16 -1.52 10.78
N VAL A 401 25.42 -0.44 10.63
CA VAL A 401 24.19 -0.39 9.85
C VAL A 401 24.28 0.65 8.73
N GLY A 402 23.71 0.32 7.58
CA GLY A 402 23.61 1.23 6.44
C GLY A 402 24.98 1.68 5.90
N THR A 403 25.16 2.99 5.82
CA THR A 403 26.36 3.63 5.24
C THR A 403 27.39 4.05 6.31
N GLN A 404 27.29 3.54 7.52
CA GLN A 404 28.29 3.82 8.56
C GLN A 404 29.67 3.39 8.09
N ARG A 405 30.62 4.33 8.13
CA ARG A 405 32.03 4.08 7.87
C ARG A 405 32.74 3.93 9.20
N ASP A 406 33.79 3.09 9.23
CA ASP A 406 34.71 3.07 10.35
C ASP A 406 35.28 4.49 10.50
N GLY A 407 35.11 5.10 11.69
CA GLY A 407 35.64 6.42 12.05
C GLY A 407 37.15 6.38 12.17
#